data_fe1eea8eff1a9827b57fcea2ffd0c559
#
_entry.id   fe1eea8eff1a9827b57fcea2ffd0c559
#
_cell.length_a   1.000
_cell.length_b   1.000
_cell.length_c   1.000
_cell.angle_alpha   90.00
_cell.angle_beta   90.00
_cell.angle_gamma   90.00
#
_symmetry.space_group_name_H-M   'P 1'
#
loop_
_entity.id
_entity.type
_entity.pdbx_description
1 polymer ?
#
loop_
_entity_poly.entity_id
_entity_poly.type
_entity_poly.pdbx_seq_one_letter_code
_entity_poly.pdbx_strand_id
1 'polypeptide(L)'
;MIKEAIVKIVSKEDLTYEEAYTVMNEIMSGETTPTQNAAFLAALSTKSARAETTDEIAGCATAMREKATRVEAGDDLFEIVGTGGDNAHSFNISTTSALVAAAGSMRVAKHGNRAASSKSGTADCLEALGVNIDQDPDKCRELLDKAGMCFFFAQKYHTSMKYVGAIRRELGFRTVFNILGPLTNPGHPSMQLLGVYDDYLVQPLAQVLMNLGVKRGMVVYGQDKMDEISLSAPTTVCEFKDGWMKNYVITPEQFGLKRCTKQDLVGGTPEENAAITRAILAGEKGPKRDAVLMNAGAALYIGGKAESLAEGIKLAAEIIDSGKAMTTLEKLISVSNE
;
A
#
# COMPACT_ATOMS: atom_id res chain seq x y z
N MET A 1 24.71 3.29 18.13
CA MET A 1 23.48 4.11 18.09
C MET A 1 22.25 3.40 18.70
N ILE A 2 21.97 2.11 18.36
CA ILE A 2 20.73 1.45 18.84
C ILE A 2 20.56 1.44 20.37
N LYS A 3 21.61 1.26 21.15
CA LYS A 3 21.53 1.25 22.62
C LYS A 3 21.11 2.61 23.20
N GLU A 4 21.68 3.67 22.69
CA GLU A 4 21.37 5.05 23.09
C GLU A 4 19.92 5.40 22.70
N ALA A 5 19.50 5.00 21.51
CA ALA A 5 18.14 5.19 21.04
C ALA A 5 17.11 4.43 21.92
N ILE A 6 17.40 3.20 22.29
CA ILE A 6 16.53 2.43 23.23
C ILE A 6 16.39 3.17 24.56
N VAL A 7 17.49 3.65 25.16
CA VAL A 7 17.46 4.40 26.43
C VAL A 7 16.60 5.66 26.29
N LYS A 8 16.78 6.41 25.21
CA LYS A 8 16.01 7.63 24.90
C LYS A 8 14.51 7.34 24.80
N ILE A 9 14.12 6.30 24.03
CA ILE A 9 12.71 5.91 23.85
C ILE A 9 12.08 5.43 25.17
N VAL A 10 12.82 4.65 25.97
CA VAL A 10 12.36 4.17 27.28
C VAL A 10 12.11 5.35 28.24
N SER A 11 12.89 6.43 28.12
CA SER A 11 12.69 7.69 28.83
C SER A 11 11.52 8.54 28.26
N LYS A 12 10.78 8.02 27.26
CA LYS A 12 9.65 8.69 26.60
C LYS A 12 10.05 9.90 25.76
N GLU A 13 11.29 9.92 25.30
CA GLU A 13 11.79 10.94 24.38
C GLU A 13 11.65 10.45 22.94
N ASP A 14 11.41 11.38 22.02
CA ASP A 14 11.31 11.10 20.58
C ASP A 14 12.71 11.03 19.96
N LEU A 15 12.89 10.15 18.98
CA LEU A 15 14.06 10.16 18.14
C LEU A 15 13.95 11.24 17.08
N THR A 16 15.08 11.84 16.71
CA THR A 16 15.15 12.63 15.49
C THR A 16 15.10 11.72 14.26
N TYR A 17 14.89 12.33 13.09
CA TYR A 17 14.97 11.62 11.81
C TYR A 17 16.33 10.90 11.64
N GLU A 18 17.44 11.56 11.95
CA GLU A 18 18.80 11.02 11.82
C GLU A 18 19.06 9.86 12.79
N GLU A 19 18.54 9.95 14.00
CA GLU A 19 18.66 8.86 15.00
C GLU A 19 17.87 7.64 14.53
N ALA A 20 16.62 7.82 14.10
CA ALA A 20 15.77 6.75 13.61
C ALA A 20 16.33 6.10 12.32
N TYR A 21 16.82 6.92 11.39
CA TYR A 21 17.49 6.46 10.17
C TYR A 21 18.73 5.61 10.51
N THR A 22 19.59 6.11 11.40
CA THR A 22 20.84 5.41 11.77
C THR A 22 20.55 4.06 12.42
N VAL A 23 19.62 4.02 13.38
CA VAL A 23 19.22 2.76 14.03
C VAL A 23 18.64 1.77 13.05
N MET A 24 17.72 2.20 12.19
CA MET A 24 17.14 1.31 11.20
C MET A 24 18.18 0.83 10.19
N ASN A 25 19.14 1.67 9.80
CA ASN A 25 20.26 1.27 8.95
C ASN A 25 21.14 0.20 9.61
N GLU A 26 21.48 0.36 10.90
CA GLU A 26 22.23 -0.66 11.69
C GLU A 26 21.45 -2.00 11.70
N ILE A 27 20.13 -1.95 11.95
CA ILE A 27 19.25 -3.15 11.95
C ILE A 27 19.26 -3.82 10.58
N MET A 28 19.02 -3.05 9.53
CA MET A 28 18.93 -3.57 8.15
C MET A 28 20.28 -4.00 7.56
N SER A 29 21.40 -3.60 8.18
CA SER A 29 22.76 -4.07 7.87
C SER A 29 23.15 -5.31 8.66
N GLY A 30 22.36 -5.71 9.67
CA GLY A 30 22.67 -6.85 10.55
C GLY A 30 23.76 -6.55 11.58
N GLU A 31 23.99 -5.29 11.90
CA GLU A 31 25.00 -4.81 12.85
C GLU A 31 24.50 -4.86 14.32
N THR A 32 23.24 -5.21 14.51
CA THR A 32 22.57 -5.25 15.80
C THR A 32 22.17 -6.67 16.18
N THR A 33 21.99 -6.92 17.49
CA THR A 33 21.56 -8.23 17.97
C THR A 33 20.04 -8.38 17.93
N PRO A 34 19.50 -9.62 17.85
CA PRO A 34 18.06 -9.86 17.95
C PRO A 34 17.41 -9.26 19.20
N THR A 35 18.09 -9.29 20.34
CA THR A 35 17.63 -8.69 21.60
C THR A 35 17.51 -7.17 21.50
N GLN A 36 18.49 -6.51 20.87
CA GLN A 36 18.45 -5.06 20.65
C GLN A 36 17.31 -4.70 19.70
N ASN A 37 17.14 -5.45 18.63
CA ASN A 37 16.05 -5.23 17.67
C ASN A 37 14.68 -5.38 18.33
N ALA A 38 14.46 -6.43 19.11
CA ALA A 38 13.22 -6.65 19.85
C ALA A 38 12.95 -5.52 20.85
N ALA A 39 13.98 -5.11 21.64
CA ALA A 39 13.87 -4.02 22.60
C ALA A 39 13.54 -2.68 21.91
N PHE A 40 14.20 -2.35 20.79
CA PHE A 40 13.93 -1.14 20.03
C PHE A 40 12.48 -1.11 19.50
N LEU A 41 12.03 -2.19 18.86
CA LEU A 41 10.69 -2.30 18.31
C LEU A 41 9.60 -2.20 19.39
N ALA A 42 9.78 -2.91 20.52
CA ALA A 42 8.84 -2.88 21.62
C ALA A 42 8.78 -1.50 22.30
N ALA A 43 9.94 -0.87 22.55
CA ALA A 43 10.01 0.44 23.16
C ALA A 43 9.36 1.51 22.26
N LEU A 44 9.67 1.50 20.97
CA LEU A 44 9.12 2.43 20.00
C LEU A 44 7.58 2.31 19.90
N SER A 45 7.05 1.08 19.84
CA SER A 45 5.61 0.81 19.75
C SER A 45 4.83 1.18 21.01
N THR A 46 5.50 1.35 22.16
CA THR A 46 4.86 1.65 23.46
C THR A 46 5.27 2.98 24.06
N LYS A 47 5.99 3.79 23.32
CA LYS A 47 6.51 5.08 23.77
C LYS A 47 5.39 6.05 24.16
N SER A 48 4.34 6.13 23.36
CA SER A 48 3.19 6.99 23.55
C SER A 48 1.91 6.34 23.04
N ALA A 49 0.77 7.00 23.20
CA ALA A 49 -0.51 6.54 22.67
C ALA A 49 -0.57 6.45 21.14
N ARG A 50 0.28 7.21 20.45
CA ARG A 50 0.40 7.23 18.99
C ARG A 50 1.71 6.63 18.49
N ALA A 51 2.47 5.98 19.40
CA ALA A 51 3.74 5.32 19.16
C ALA A 51 4.78 6.22 18.45
N GLU A 52 4.94 6.05 17.15
CA GLU A 52 6.00 6.69 16.36
C GLU A 52 5.64 8.12 15.93
N THR A 53 6.63 9.00 15.87
CA THR A 53 6.51 10.34 15.27
C THR A 53 6.73 10.29 13.76
N THR A 54 6.36 11.36 13.07
CA THR A 54 6.60 11.52 11.62
C THR A 54 8.08 11.39 11.26
N ASP A 55 8.97 11.96 12.07
CA ASP A 55 10.43 11.90 11.85
C ASP A 55 10.97 10.49 12.05
N GLU A 56 10.52 9.79 13.09
CA GLU A 56 10.89 8.40 13.35
C GLU A 56 10.45 7.47 12.20
N ILE A 57 9.22 7.63 11.71
CA ILE A 57 8.71 6.85 10.57
C ILE A 57 9.51 7.17 9.30
N ALA A 58 9.72 8.46 9.01
CA ALA A 58 10.44 8.89 7.81
C ALA A 58 11.90 8.42 7.82
N GLY A 59 12.61 8.53 8.94
CA GLY A 59 13.97 8.03 9.09
C GLY A 59 14.06 6.52 8.87
N CYS A 60 13.18 5.75 9.51
CA CYS A 60 13.11 4.30 9.32
C CYS A 60 12.80 3.92 7.86
N ALA A 61 11.83 4.59 7.22
CA ALA A 61 11.46 4.33 5.84
C ALA A 61 12.60 4.63 4.86
N THR A 62 13.33 5.73 5.07
CA THR A 62 14.47 6.10 4.23
C THR A 62 15.57 5.05 4.30
N ALA A 63 15.96 4.62 5.52
CA ALA A 63 16.97 3.57 5.68
C ALA A 63 16.55 2.26 4.98
N MET A 64 15.28 1.87 5.06
CA MET A 64 14.78 0.69 4.37
C MET A 64 14.77 0.84 2.84
N ARG A 65 14.42 2.01 2.31
CA ARG A 65 14.47 2.30 0.86
C ARG A 65 15.88 2.17 0.31
N GLU A 66 16.87 2.66 1.02
CA GLU A 66 18.28 2.58 0.62
C GLU A 66 18.83 1.15 0.62
N LYS A 67 18.29 0.27 1.48
CA LYS A 67 18.66 -1.16 1.52
C LYS A 67 17.85 -2.04 0.56
N ALA A 68 16.80 -1.51 -0.05
CA ALA A 68 16.02 -2.24 -1.04
C ALA A 68 16.74 -2.32 -2.38
N THR A 69 16.44 -3.36 -3.15
CA THR A 69 16.84 -3.43 -4.56
C THR A 69 16.04 -2.38 -5.34
N ARG A 70 16.66 -1.26 -5.67
CA ARG A 70 16.01 -0.14 -6.36
C ARG A 70 15.65 -0.49 -7.79
N VAL A 71 14.49 0.00 -8.25
CA VAL A 71 14.04 -0.09 -9.64
C VAL A 71 13.84 1.30 -10.21
N GLU A 72 14.67 1.68 -11.16
CA GLU A 72 14.56 2.96 -11.86
C GLU A 72 13.64 2.77 -13.07
N ALA A 73 12.39 3.25 -12.95
CA ALA A 73 11.36 3.07 -13.97
C ALA A 73 10.63 4.38 -14.34
N GLY A 74 11.25 5.53 -14.05
CA GLY A 74 10.70 6.87 -14.34
C GLY A 74 10.00 7.51 -13.14
N ASP A 75 9.63 8.78 -13.32
CA ASP A 75 9.11 9.64 -12.26
C ASP A 75 7.58 9.68 -12.17
N ASP A 76 6.87 8.94 -13.03
CA ASP A 76 5.41 8.94 -13.17
C ASP A 76 4.74 7.70 -12.58
N LEU A 77 5.43 7.01 -11.66
CA LEU A 77 4.91 5.81 -11.04
C LEU A 77 3.82 6.13 -10.02
N PHE A 78 2.80 5.27 -10.01
CA PHE A 78 1.72 5.28 -9.05
C PHE A 78 1.69 3.99 -8.24
N GLU A 79 1.42 4.10 -6.95
CA GLU A 79 1.14 2.97 -6.08
C GLU A 79 -0.23 3.07 -5.44
N ILE A 80 -0.91 1.92 -5.32
CA ILE A 80 -2.09 1.73 -4.50
C ILE A 80 -1.84 0.57 -3.54
N VAL A 81 -1.93 0.84 -2.23
CA VAL A 81 -1.54 -0.13 -1.20
C VAL A 81 -2.21 0.20 0.13
N GLY A 82 -2.48 -0.81 0.93
CA GLY A 82 -2.89 -0.66 2.32
C GLY A 82 -1.78 -1.10 3.28
N THR A 83 -1.83 -0.64 4.53
CA THR A 83 -0.95 -1.11 5.61
C THR A 83 -1.19 -2.57 5.95
N GLY A 84 -2.38 -3.08 5.66
CA GLY A 84 -2.84 -4.35 6.17
C GLY A 84 -3.16 -4.29 7.68
N GLY A 85 -3.55 -5.44 8.23
CA GLY A 85 -3.79 -5.55 9.68
C GLY A 85 -5.07 -4.90 10.17
N ASP A 86 -5.98 -4.54 9.28
CA ASP A 86 -7.29 -3.94 9.55
C ASP A 86 -8.34 -4.95 10.03
N ASN A 87 -8.07 -6.26 9.89
CA ASN A 87 -8.97 -7.37 10.19
C ASN A 87 -10.32 -7.31 9.44
N ALA A 88 -10.37 -6.61 8.31
CA ALA A 88 -11.58 -6.51 7.49
C ALA A 88 -11.83 -7.79 6.69
N HIS A 89 -10.79 -8.56 6.41
CA HIS A 89 -10.85 -9.77 5.56
C HIS A 89 -11.46 -9.49 4.19
N SER A 90 -11.31 -8.27 3.68
CA SER A 90 -11.80 -7.87 2.37
C SER A 90 -11.12 -8.68 1.26
N PHE A 91 -11.80 -8.80 0.11
CA PHE A 91 -11.13 -9.28 -1.09
C PHE A 91 -10.01 -8.29 -1.49
N ASN A 92 -9.17 -8.67 -2.45
CA ASN A 92 -8.01 -7.83 -2.83
C ASN A 92 -8.43 -6.57 -3.61
N ILE A 93 -9.07 -5.61 -2.89
CA ILE A 93 -9.63 -4.36 -3.45
C ILE A 93 -8.53 -3.57 -4.14
N SER A 94 -7.43 -3.27 -3.45
CA SER A 94 -6.33 -2.47 -4.01
C SER A 94 -5.66 -3.15 -5.21
N THR A 95 -5.56 -4.50 -5.23
CA THR A 95 -5.00 -5.24 -6.37
C THR A 95 -5.91 -5.14 -7.60
N THR A 96 -7.21 -5.31 -7.41
CA THR A 96 -8.19 -5.17 -8.50
C THR A 96 -8.24 -3.73 -9.01
N SER A 97 -8.19 -2.74 -8.10
CA SER A 97 -8.14 -1.32 -8.45
C SER A 97 -6.87 -0.92 -9.20
N ALA A 98 -5.73 -1.56 -8.87
CA ALA A 98 -4.46 -1.37 -9.58
C ALA A 98 -4.57 -1.75 -11.06
N LEU A 99 -5.23 -2.86 -11.38
CA LEU A 99 -5.47 -3.30 -12.75
C LEU A 99 -6.35 -2.30 -13.53
N VAL A 100 -7.39 -1.77 -12.88
CA VAL A 100 -8.25 -0.73 -13.48
C VAL A 100 -7.47 0.56 -13.71
N ALA A 101 -6.63 1.00 -12.75
CA ALA A 101 -5.79 2.18 -12.89
C ALA A 101 -4.77 2.03 -14.04
N ALA A 102 -4.14 0.85 -14.15
CA ALA A 102 -3.22 0.55 -15.25
C ALA A 102 -3.94 0.57 -16.61
N ALA A 103 -5.15 0.00 -16.69
CA ALA A 103 -5.99 0.09 -17.89
C ALA A 103 -6.41 1.52 -18.23
N GLY A 104 -6.42 2.43 -17.26
CA GLY A 104 -6.59 3.88 -17.41
C GLY A 104 -5.31 4.62 -17.78
N SER A 105 -4.30 3.92 -18.28
CA SER A 105 -3.01 4.48 -18.71
C SER A 105 -2.18 5.10 -17.58
N MET A 106 -2.25 4.54 -16.39
CA MET A 106 -1.31 4.81 -15.32
C MET A 106 -0.18 3.77 -15.32
N ARG A 107 1.01 4.19 -14.89
CA ARG A 107 2.13 3.27 -14.66
C ARG A 107 2.12 2.82 -13.19
N VAL A 108 1.51 1.65 -12.95
CA VAL A 108 1.26 1.14 -11.60
C VAL A 108 2.41 0.25 -11.13
N ALA A 109 3.18 0.75 -10.18
CA ALA A 109 4.28 0.03 -9.53
C ALA A 109 3.80 -0.51 -8.18
N LYS A 110 3.10 -1.66 -8.20
CA LYS A 110 2.51 -2.19 -6.98
C LYS A 110 3.54 -2.95 -6.15
N HIS A 111 3.73 -2.53 -4.90
CA HIS A 111 4.53 -3.24 -3.91
C HIS A 111 3.63 -4.07 -2.98
N GLY A 112 4.07 -5.25 -2.60
CA GLY A 112 3.27 -6.08 -1.70
C GLY A 112 3.93 -7.41 -1.34
N ASN A 113 3.23 -8.17 -0.49
CA ASN A 113 3.70 -9.44 0.04
C ASN A 113 2.59 -10.49 0.02
N ARG A 114 2.92 -11.70 0.47
CA ARG A 114 1.94 -12.72 0.82
C ARG A 114 1.13 -12.31 2.05
N ALA A 115 0.01 -12.97 2.26
CA ALA A 115 -0.82 -12.75 3.44
C ALA A 115 -0.03 -12.95 4.75
N ALA A 116 -0.20 -12.01 5.69
CA ALA A 116 0.33 -12.15 7.05
C ALA A 116 -0.75 -12.61 8.04
N SER A 117 -1.96 -12.06 7.94
CA SER A 117 -3.11 -12.38 8.82
C SER A 117 -4.39 -12.64 8.05
N SER A 118 -4.51 -12.19 6.81
CA SER A 118 -5.63 -12.49 5.90
C SER A 118 -5.45 -13.86 5.23
N LYS A 119 -6.47 -14.31 4.49
CA LYS A 119 -6.40 -15.56 3.71
C LYS A 119 -5.67 -15.41 2.38
N SER A 120 -5.58 -14.17 1.84
CA SER A 120 -4.97 -13.88 0.55
C SER A 120 -4.33 -12.50 0.57
N GLY A 121 -3.01 -12.43 0.41
CA GLY A 121 -2.26 -11.20 0.18
C GLY A 121 -2.23 -10.82 -1.30
N THR A 122 -1.59 -9.70 -1.62
CA THR A 122 -1.44 -9.26 -3.02
C THR A 122 -0.71 -10.30 -3.87
N ALA A 123 0.39 -10.84 -3.37
CA ALA A 123 1.19 -11.85 -4.06
C ALA A 123 0.36 -13.12 -4.36
N ASP A 124 -0.37 -13.59 -3.35
CA ASP A 124 -1.19 -14.80 -3.46
C ASP A 124 -2.29 -14.64 -4.51
N CYS A 125 -2.97 -13.50 -4.52
CA CYS A 125 -4.01 -13.18 -5.50
C CYS A 125 -3.44 -13.06 -6.92
N LEU A 126 -2.30 -12.40 -7.10
CA LEU A 126 -1.66 -12.26 -8.43
C LEU A 126 -1.19 -13.60 -8.98
N GLU A 127 -0.62 -14.48 -8.16
CA GLU A 127 -0.27 -15.85 -8.56
C GLU A 127 -1.51 -16.64 -8.97
N ALA A 128 -2.59 -16.58 -8.19
CA ALA A 128 -3.87 -17.23 -8.53
C ALA A 128 -4.51 -16.68 -9.81
N LEU A 129 -4.24 -15.41 -10.16
CA LEU A 129 -4.63 -14.83 -11.44
C LEU A 129 -3.76 -15.33 -12.61
N GLY A 130 -2.62 -15.95 -12.34
CA GLY A 130 -1.68 -16.47 -13.34
C GLY A 130 -0.47 -15.54 -13.60
N VAL A 131 -0.29 -14.49 -12.81
CA VAL A 131 0.85 -13.57 -12.95
C VAL A 131 2.09 -14.20 -12.31
N ASN A 132 3.19 -14.25 -13.02
CA ASN A 132 4.49 -14.57 -12.43
C ASN A 132 4.96 -13.37 -11.58
N ILE A 133 5.08 -13.58 -10.26
CA ILE A 133 5.46 -12.53 -9.31
C ILE A 133 6.98 -12.50 -9.01
N ASP A 134 7.73 -13.50 -9.43
CA ASP A 134 9.18 -13.56 -9.23
C ASP A 134 9.92 -12.83 -10.35
N GLN A 135 9.82 -11.51 -10.35
CA GLN A 135 10.36 -10.66 -11.40
C GLN A 135 11.55 -9.86 -10.89
N ASP A 136 12.57 -9.74 -11.74
CA ASP A 136 13.70 -8.86 -11.50
C ASP A 136 13.40 -7.41 -11.91
N PRO A 137 14.29 -6.44 -11.60
CA PRO A 137 14.09 -5.04 -11.94
C PRO A 137 13.86 -4.76 -13.43
N ASP A 138 14.54 -5.49 -14.32
CA ASP A 138 14.42 -5.30 -15.77
C ASP A 138 13.05 -5.77 -16.25
N LYS A 139 12.61 -6.92 -15.76
CA LYS A 139 11.28 -7.46 -16.08
C LYS A 139 10.17 -6.55 -15.54
N CYS A 140 10.34 -5.97 -14.36
CA CYS A 140 9.37 -5.01 -13.83
C CYS A 140 9.27 -3.75 -14.71
N ARG A 141 10.39 -3.24 -15.26
CA ARG A 141 10.35 -2.13 -16.23
C ARG A 141 9.63 -2.51 -17.51
N GLU A 142 9.93 -3.68 -18.05
CA GLU A 142 9.24 -4.20 -19.23
C GLU A 142 7.72 -4.31 -19.03
N LEU A 143 7.29 -4.79 -17.87
CA LEU A 143 5.88 -4.90 -17.50
C LEU A 143 5.20 -3.53 -17.39
N LEU A 144 5.86 -2.55 -16.78
CA LEU A 144 5.34 -1.17 -16.73
C LEU A 144 5.15 -0.58 -18.12
N ASP A 145 6.08 -0.84 -19.05
CA ASP A 145 6.02 -0.31 -20.40
C ASP A 145 5.02 -1.06 -21.28
N LYS A 146 4.93 -2.39 -21.17
CA LYS A 146 4.05 -3.21 -22.00
C LYS A 146 2.65 -3.36 -21.45
N ALA A 147 2.50 -3.60 -20.12
CA ALA A 147 1.22 -3.89 -19.47
C ALA A 147 0.68 -2.75 -18.58
N GLY A 148 1.49 -1.70 -18.35
CA GLY A 148 1.12 -0.59 -17.46
C GLY A 148 1.22 -0.90 -15.97
N MET A 149 1.55 -2.13 -15.59
CA MET A 149 1.64 -2.56 -14.19
C MET A 149 2.77 -3.56 -13.98
N CYS A 150 3.52 -3.40 -12.88
CA CYS A 150 4.41 -4.43 -12.35
C CYS A 150 4.10 -4.74 -10.89
N PHE A 151 4.71 -5.80 -10.36
CA PHE A 151 4.61 -6.18 -8.96
C PHE A 151 6.00 -6.35 -8.33
N PHE A 152 6.29 -5.53 -7.33
CA PHE A 152 7.50 -5.67 -6.52
C PHE A 152 7.21 -6.60 -5.35
N PHE A 153 7.62 -7.86 -5.47
CA PHE A 153 7.45 -8.84 -4.41
C PHE A 153 8.41 -8.52 -3.25
N ALA A 154 7.88 -8.12 -2.11
CA ALA A 154 8.65 -7.59 -0.99
C ALA A 154 9.79 -8.51 -0.53
N GLN A 155 9.61 -9.84 -0.56
CA GLN A 155 10.65 -10.80 -0.15
C GLN A 155 11.87 -10.77 -1.09
N LYS A 156 11.68 -10.46 -2.37
CA LYS A 156 12.75 -10.36 -3.37
C LYS A 156 13.50 -9.02 -3.27
N TYR A 157 12.76 -7.94 -3.01
CA TYR A 157 13.32 -6.59 -3.04
C TYR A 157 13.87 -6.10 -1.70
N HIS A 158 13.39 -6.65 -0.58
CA HIS A 158 13.81 -6.28 0.79
C HIS A 158 14.50 -7.44 1.50
N THR A 159 15.64 -7.88 0.99
CA THR A 159 16.40 -9.02 1.55
C THR A 159 16.89 -8.79 2.98
N SER A 160 17.07 -7.53 3.39
CA SER A 160 17.44 -7.15 4.76
C SER A 160 16.34 -7.44 5.81
N MET A 161 15.10 -7.70 5.39
CA MET A 161 14.02 -8.12 6.30
C MET A 161 14.31 -9.44 7.01
N LYS A 162 15.28 -10.24 6.55
CA LYS A 162 15.77 -11.45 7.25
C LYS A 162 16.24 -11.17 8.68
N TYR A 163 16.73 -9.97 8.97
CA TYR A 163 17.23 -9.59 10.31
C TYR A 163 16.11 -9.30 11.33
N VAL A 164 14.88 -9.09 10.88
CA VAL A 164 13.74 -8.74 11.75
C VAL A 164 12.52 -9.65 11.58
N GLY A 165 12.46 -10.46 10.54
CA GLY A 165 11.28 -11.26 10.22
C GLY A 165 10.90 -12.25 11.31
N ALA A 166 11.86 -12.96 11.93
CA ALA A 166 11.62 -13.85 13.04
C ALA A 166 11.16 -13.09 14.29
N ILE A 167 11.85 -12.00 14.62
CA ILE A 167 11.55 -11.14 15.77
C ILE A 167 10.12 -10.61 15.71
N ARG A 168 9.68 -10.11 14.56
CA ARG A 168 8.32 -9.61 14.36
C ARG A 168 7.26 -10.68 14.63
N ARG A 169 7.49 -11.93 14.18
CA ARG A 169 6.58 -13.05 14.45
C ARG A 169 6.52 -13.41 15.92
N GLU A 170 7.66 -13.41 16.61
CA GLU A 170 7.75 -13.72 18.04
C GLU A 170 7.10 -12.64 18.91
N LEU A 171 7.28 -11.36 18.55
CA LEU A 171 6.66 -10.23 19.27
C LEU A 171 5.12 -10.28 19.18
N GLY A 172 4.54 -10.67 18.06
CA GLY A 172 3.11 -10.90 17.89
C GLY A 172 2.21 -9.65 17.99
N PHE A 173 2.77 -8.45 18.13
CA PHE A 173 2.04 -7.17 18.15
C PHE A 173 2.52 -6.24 17.05
N ARG A 174 1.77 -5.16 16.81
CA ARG A 174 2.12 -4.16 15.80
C ARG A 174 3.35 -3.36 16.19
N THR A 175 4.25 -3.19 15.24
CA THR A 175 5.47 -2.37 15.35
C THR A 175 5.53 -1.39 14.18
N VAL A 176 6.50 -0.51 14.15
CA VAL A 176 6.74 0.41 13.03
C VAL A 176 6.75 -0.30 11.67
N PHE A 177 7.16 -1.56 11.59
CA PHE A 177 7.12 -2.35 10.36
C PHE A 177 5.72 -2.59 9.79
N ASN A 178 4.65 -2.38 10.57
CA ASN A 178 3.29 -2.49 10.06
C ASN A 178 2.87 -1.30 9.19
N ILE A 179 3.59 -0.19 9.29
CA ILE A 179 3.36 1.02 8.49
C ILE A 179 4.48 1.30 7.49
N LEU A 180 5.66 0.69 7.65
CA LEU A 180 6.80 0.93 6.76
C LEU A 180 6.66 0.29 5.38
N GLY A 181 5.95 -0.85 5.26
CA GLY A 181 5.78 -1.54 3.98
C GLY A 181 5.32 -0.62 2.84
N PRO A 182 4.19 0.09 2.99
CA PRO A 182 3.70 1.04 1.99
C PRO A 182 4.62 2.23 1.71
N LEU A 183 5.56 2.52 2.59
CA LEU A 183 6.49 3.67 2.47
C LEU A 183 7.81 3.29 1.78
N THR A 184 8.01 2.00 1.48
CA THR A 184 9.32 1.48 1.05
C THR A 184 9.28 0.83 -0.33
N ASN A 185 8.37 1.26 -1.20
CA ASN A 185 8.27 0.77 -2.57
C ASN A 185 9.60 0.98 -3.32
N PRO A 186 10.17 -0.08 -3.92
CA PRO A 186 11.46 -0.03 -4.64
C PRO A 186 11.50 0.91 -5.83
N GLY A 187 10.35 1.20 -6.44
CA GLY A 187 10.22 2.11 -7.58
C GLY A 187 10.12 3.59 -7.20
N HIS A 188 10.03 3.92 -5.92
CA HIS A 188 9.87 5.30 -5.41
C HIS A 188 8.75 6.06 -6.15
N PRO A 189 7.48 5.61 -6.09
CA PRO A 189 6.39 6.23 -6.80
C PRO A 189 6.22 7.69 -6.41
N SER A 190 5.93 8.55 -7.38
CA SER A 190 5.64 9.97 -7.16
C SER A 190 4.18 10.24 -6.83
N MET A 191 3.33 9.23 -7.00
CA MET A 191 1.90 9.30 -6.71
C MET A 191 1.47 8.07 -5.92
N GLN A 192 0.61 8.25 -4.89
CA GLN A 192 0.21 7.13 -4.04
C GLN A 192 -1.20 7.27 -3.47
N LEU A 193 -1.97 6.16 -3.48
CA LEU A 193 -3.14 5.96 -2.64
C LEU A 193 -2.77 4.96 -1.55
N LEU A 194 -2.74 5.43 -0.30
CA LEU A 194 -2.37 4.63 0.86
C LEU A 194 -3.57 4.47 1.81
N GLY A 195 -4.02 3.24 2.01
CA GLY A 195 -4.97 2.89 3.07
C GLY A 195 -4.28 2.60 4.40
N VAL A 196 -4.87 3.03 5.51
CA VAL A 196 -4.33 2.81 6.86
C VAL A 196 -5.34 2.13 7.76
N TYR A 197 -4.85 1.30 8.69
CA TYR A 197 -5.69 0.52 9.61
C TYR A 197 -6.28 1.33 10.77
N ASP A 198 -5.87 2.59 10.95
CA ASP A 198 -6.33 3.45 12.04
C ASP A 198 -6.33 4.92 11.62
N ASP A 199 -7.33 5.67 12.10
CA ASP A 199 -7.57 7.06 11.73
C ASP A 199 -6.42 8.00 12.11
N TYR A 200 -5.74 7.74 13.24
CA TYR A 200 -4.64 8.59 13.69
C TYR A 200 -3.43 8.57 12.73
N LEU A 201 -3.32 7.59 11.85
CA LEU A 201 -2.24 7.47 10.86
C LEU A 201 -2.47 8.30 9.59
N VAL A 202 -3.70 8.75 9.35
CA VAL A 202 -4.07 9.39 8.07
C VAL A 202 -3.20 10.61 7.77
N GLN A 203 -3.18 11.58 8.65
CA GLN A 203 -2.41 12.81 8.44
C GLN A 203 -0.90 12.61 8.62
N PRO A 204 -0.41 11.91 9.66
CA PRO A 204 1.02 11.64 9.82
C PRO A 204 1.64 10.93 8.62
N LEU A 205 1.00 9.90 8.07
CA LEU A 205 1.55 9.19 6.92
C LEU A 205 1.47 9.99 5.62
N ALA A 206 0.50 10.89 5.46
CA ALA A 206 0.50 11.85 4.36
C ALA A 206 1.73 12.77 4.43
N GLN A 207 2.06 13.28 5.62
CA GLN A 207 3.28 14.08 5.82
C GLN A 207 4.55 13.28 5.54
N VAL A 208 4.62 12.01 6.02
CA VAL A 208 5.76 11.12 5.73
C VAL A 208 5.93 10.90 4.23
N LEU A 209 4.84 10.61 3.50
CA LEU A 209 4.90 10.42 2.05
C LEU A 209 5.45 11.65 1.34
N MET A 210 4.99 12.86 1.72
CA MET A 210 5.54 14.10 1.16
C MET A 210 7.02 14.26 1.47
N ASN A 211 7.45 13.99 2.69
CA ASN A 211 8.86 14.03 3.10
C ASN A 211 9.72 13.01 2.32
N LEU A 212 9.14 11.88 1.94
CA LEU A 212 9.78 10.85 1.12
C LEU A 212 9.72 11.14 -0.41
N GLY A 213 9.21 12.30 -0.81
CA GLY A 213 9.20 12.76 -2.20
C GLY A 213 7.97 12.40 -3.02
N VAL A 214 6.91 11.85 -2.40
CA VAL A 214 5.63 11.65 -3.10
C VAL A 214 4.98 13.01 -3.34
N LYS A 215 4.69 13.32 -4.60
CA LYS A 215 4.22 14.65 -5.02
C LYS A 215 2.71 14.81 -4.89
N ARG A 216 1.98 13.71 -5.07
CA ARG A 216 0.51 13.72 -5.07
C ARG A 216 -0.04 12.41 -4.51
N GLY A 217 -1.04 12.48 -3.66
CA GLY A 217 -1.66 11.26 -3.13
C GLY A 217 -2.81 11.51 -2.18
N MET A 218 -3.34 10.39 -1.70
CA MET A 218 -4.30 10.34 -0.61
C MET A 218 -3.88 9.29 0.40
N VAL A 219 -4.00 9.62 1.68
CA VAL A 219 -4.00 8.64 2.76
C VAL A 219 -5.43 8.51 3.25
N VAL A 220 -5.94 7.28 3.30
CA VAL A 220 -7.36 7.03 3.55
C VAL A 220 -7.57 6.01 4.67
N TYR A 221 -8.67 6.18 5.40
CA TYR A 221 -9.13 5.27 6.44
C TYR A 221 -10.65 5.11 6.36
N GLY A 222 -11.12 3.91 6.06
CA GLY A 222 -12.53 3.55 6.19
C GLY A 222 -12.92 3.55 7.66
N GLN A 223 -13.94 4.34 8.04
CA GLN A 223 -14.35 4.49 9.46
C GLN A 223 -14.93 3.20 10.05
N ASP A 224 -15.12 2.17 9.25
CA ASP A 224 -15.39 0.79 9.64
C ASP A 224 -14.11 -0.06 9.85
N LYS A 225 -12.96 0.60 9.98
CA LYS A 225 -11.62 0.01 10.16
C LYS A 225 -11.12 -0.73 8.92
N MET A 226 -11.39 -0.21 7.73
CA MET A 226 -10.78 -0.70 6.49
C MET A 226 -9.60 0.19 6.09
N ASP A 227 -8.52 -0.42 5.64
CA ASP A 227 -7.38 0.26 5.02
C ASP A 227 -7.58 0.49 3.51
N GLU A 228 -8.81 0.92 3.15
CA GLU A 228 -9.26 1.22 1.78
C GLU A 228 -10.26 2.39 1.82
N ILE A 229 -10.61 2.95 0.67
CA ILE A 229 -11.82 3.77 0.56
C ILE A 229 -13.01 2.81 0.69
N SER A 230 -13.74 2.95 1.79
CA SER A 230 -14.81 2.02 2.15
C SER A 230 -16.10 2.28 1.38
N LEU A 231 -16.76 1.20 0.93
CA LEU A 231 -18.13 1.24 0.44
C LEU A 231 -19.16 1.00 1.56
N SER A 232 -18.72 0.55 2.74
CA SER A 232 -19.61 0.21 3.87
C SER A 232 -19.68 1.29 4.95
N ALA A 233 -18.80 2.31 4.89
CA ALA A 233 -18.73 3.40 5.85
C ALA A 233 -18.24 4.70 5.19
N PRO A 234 -18.31 5.85 5.90
CA PRO A 234 -17.55 7.03 5.52
C PRO A 234 -16.04 6.73 5.51
N THR A 235 -15.28 7.48 4.73
CA THR A 235 -13.82 7.37 4.68
C THR A 235 -13.19 8.71 5.04
N THR A 236 -12.31 8.71 6.03
CA THR A 236 -11.42 9.84 6.35
C THR A 236 -10.32 9.90 5.29
N VAL A 237 -10.09 11.08 4.72
CA VAL A 237 -9.11 11.31 3.66
C VAL A 237 -8.18 12.45 4.05
N CYS A 238 -6.88 12.24 3.90
CA CYS A 238 -5.89 13.30 3.80
C CYS A 238 -5.35 13.31 2.38
N GLU A 239 -5.78 14.27 1.58
CA GLU A 239 -5.28 14.51 0.23
C GLU A 239 -4.11 15.48 0.30
N PHE A 240 -3.06 15.21 -0.48
CA PHE A 240 -1.91 16.11 -0.62
C PHE A 240 -1.45 16.22 -2.07
N LYS A 241 -0.96 17.40 -2.42
CA LYS A 241 -0.45 17.70 -3.76
C LYS A 241 0.51 18.88 -3.71
N ASP A 242 1.70 18.74 -4.29
CA ASP A 242 2.67 19.83 -4.47
C ASP A 242 2.88 20.68 -3.20
N GLY A 243 2.98 20.02 -2.04
CA GLY A 243 3.27 20.64 -0.74
C GLY A 243 2.05 21.12 0.05
N TRP A 244 0.83 21.10 -0.50
CA TRP A 244 -0.38 21.35 0.30
C TRP A 244 -1.07 20.05 0.72
N MET A 245 -1.87 20.14 1.77
CA MET A 245 -2.58 19.02 2.38
C MET A 245 -3.99 19.46 2.82
N LYS A 246 -4.98 18.59 2.63
CA LYS A 246 -6.38 18.83 3.01
C LYS A 246 -7.00 17.57 3.60
N ASN A 247 -7.63 17.71 4.76
CA ASN A 247 -8.42 16.66 5.39
C ASN A 247 -9.91 16.84 5.10
N TYR A 248 -10.59 15.74 4.77
CA TYR A 248 -12.05 15.71 4.56
C TYR A 248 -12.59 14.28 4.72
N VAL A 249 -13.91 14.14 4.68
CA VAL A 249 -14.58 12.84 4.71
C VAL A 249 -15.39 12.68 3.44
N ILE A 250 -15.36 11.48 2.87
CA ILE A 250 -16.19 11.09 1.73
C ILE A 250 -17.11 9.94 2.11
N THR A 251 -18.22 9.82 1.41
CA THR A 251 -19.17 8.71 1.54
C THR A 251 -19.55 8.16 0.16
N PRO A 252 -19.95 6.88 0.05
CA PRO A 252 -20.39 6.31 -1.22
C PRO A 252 -21.54 7.07 -1.88
N GLU A 253 -22.47 7.57 -1.07
CA GLU A 253 -23.66 8.29 -1.53
C GLU A 253 -23.35 9.58 -2.27
N GLN A 254 -22.23 10.25 -1.94
CA GLN A 254 -21.78 11.48 -2.64
C GLN A 254 -21.48 11.21 -4.13
N PHE A 255 -21.20 9.94 -4.47
CA PHE A 255 -20.90 9.50 -5.83
C PHE A 255 -22.02 8.68 -6.46
N GLY A 256 -23.21 8.69 -5.85
CA GLY A 256 -24.36 7.93 -6.34
C GLY A 256 -24.24 6.40 -6.16
N LEU A 257 -23.29 5.96 -5.32
CA LEU A 257 -23.11 4.54 -5.00
C LEU A 257 -23.91 4.18 -3.75
N LYS A 258 -24.44 2.95 -3.73
CA LYS A 258 -25.20 2.44 -2.58
C LYS A 258 -24.23 1.87 -1.55
N ARG A 259 -24.35 2.33 -0.31
CA ARG A 259 -23.64 1.74 0.82
C ARG A 259 -24.00 0.27 0.98
N CYS A 260 -22.99 -0.57 1.17
CA CYS A 260 -23.13 -2.00 1.45
C CYS A 260 -22.85 -2.31 2.93
N THR A 261 -22.86 -3.58 3.28
CA THR A 261 -22.33 -4.07 4.55
C THR A 261 -20.87 -4.48 4.39
N LYS A 262 -20.10 -4.50 5.48
CA LYS A 262 -18.72 -4.99 5.45
C LYS A 262 -18.64 -6.46 5.00
N GLN A 263 -19.68 -7.26 5.32
CA GLN A 263 -19.77 -8.67 4.90
C GLN A 263 -19.83 -8.82 3.38
N ASP A 264 -20.43 -7.88 2.66
CA ASP A 264 -20.50 -7.90 1.19
C ASP A 264 -19.13 -7.76 0.52
N LEU A 265 -18.13 -7.24 1.26
CA LEU A 265 -16.77 -6.99 0.78
C LEU A 265 -15.78 -8.10 1.19
N VAL A 266 -16.21 -9.08 1.96
CA VAL A 266 -15.36 -10.19 2.41
C VAL A 266 -14.85 -11.00 1.21
N GLY A 267 -13.55 -11.31 1.24
CA GLY A 267 -12.87 -12.19 0.31
C GLY A 267 -12.74 -13.62 0.85
N GLY A 268 -11.88 -14.39 0.20
CA GLY A 268 -11.65 -15.78 0.53
C GLY A 268 -10.21 -16.23 0.31
N THR A 269 -10.05 -17.45 -0.20
CA THR A 269 -8.73 -17.98 -0.61
C THR A 269 -8.16 -17.19 -1.78
N PRO A 270 -6.89 -17.38 -2.13
CA PRO A 270 -6.31 -16.76 -3.34
C PRO A 270 -7.12 -17.00 -4.60
N GLU A 271 -7.60 -18.23 -4.79
CA GLU A 271 -8.40 -18.63 -5.96
C GLU A 271 -9.77 -17.95 -5.96
N GLU A 272 -10.43 -17.86 -4.81
CA GLU A 272 -11.71 -17.16 -4.65
C GLU A 272 -11.54 -15.67 -4.94
N ASN A 273 -10.47 -15.04 -4.45
CA ASN A 273 -10.18 -13.64 -4.71
C ASN A 273 -9.78 -13.36 -6.17
N ALA A 274 -9.07 -14.29 -6.80
CA ALA A 274 -8.79 -14.22 -8.23
C ALA A 274 -10.07 -14.30 -9.06
N ALA A 275 -11.01 -15.19 -8.69
CA ALA A 275 -12.32 -15.30 -9.34
C ALA A 275 -13.14 -14.01 -9.17
N ILE A 276 -13.17 -13.42 -7.97
CA ILE A 276 -13.82 -12.13 -7.70
C ILE A 276 -13.21 -11.03 -8.59
N THR A 277 -11.88 -10.93 -8.64
CA THR A 277 -11.18 -9.96 -9.49
C THR A 277 -11.56 -10.13 -10.96
N ARG A 278 -11.51 -11.34 -11.50
CA ARG A 278 -11.92 -11.62 -12.90
C ARG A 278 -13.37 -11.25 -13.17
N ALA A 279 -14.30 -11.59 -12.27
CA ALA A 279 -15.71 -11.26 -12.40
C ALA A 279 -15.93 -9.74 -12.47
N ILE A 280 -15.28 -8.97 -11.58
CA ILE A 280 -15.33 -7.50 -11.59
C ILE A 280 -14.78 -6.95 -12.91
N LEU A 281 -13.59 -7.40 -13.35
CA LEU A 281 -12.97 -6.94 -14.59
C LEU A 281 -13.76 -7.34 -15.85
N ALA A 282 -14.58 -8.41 -15.77
CA ALA A 282 -15.54 -8.80 -16.81
C ALA A 282 -16.83 -7.98 -16.78
N GLY A 283 -16.99 -7.04 -15.85
CA GLY A 283 -18.13 -6.12 -15.77
C GLY A 283 -19.25 -6.54 -14.81
N GLU A 284 -19.06 -7.60 -14.00
CA GLU A 284 -20.06 -7.99 -13.00
C GLU A 284 -20.36 -6.82 -12.06
N LYS A 285 -21.66 -6.55 -11.86
CA LYS A 285 -22.15 -5.46 -11.02
C LYS A 285 -22.29 -5.93 -9.57
N GLY A 286 -22.24 -5.02 -8.63
CA GLY A 286 -22.48 -5.29 -7.22
C GLY A 286 -21.49 -4.58 -6.28
N PRO A 287 -21.62 -4.81 -4.97
CA PRO A 287 -20.84 -4.07 -3.95
C PRO A 287 -19.33 -4.17 -4.14
N LYS A 288 -18.82 -5.35 -4.51
CA LYS A 288 -17.38 -5.55 -4.72
C LYS A 288 -16.85 -4.69 -5.88
N ARG A 289 -17.62 -4.62 -6.98
CA ARG A 289 -17.27 -3.73 -8.09
C ARG A 289 -17.33 -2.26 -7.66
N ASP A 290 -18.36 -1.85 -6.92
CA ASP A 290 -18.52 -0.46 -6.49
C ASP A 290 -17.38 -0.04 -5.54
N ALA A 291 -16.91 -0.93 -4.68
CA ALA A 291 -15.71 -0.69 -3.86
C ALA A 291 -14.45 -0.48 -4.74
N VAL A 292 -14.30 -1.28 -5.80
CA VAL A 292 -13.21 -1.09 -6.78
C VAL A 292 -13.35 0.24 -7.50
N LEU A 293 -14.58 0.65 -7.88
CA LEU A 293 -14.81 1.93 -8.54
C LEU A 293 -14.36 3.12 -7.68
N MET A 294 -14.61 3.09 -6.36
CA MET A 294 -14.15 4.16 -5.46
C MET A 294 -12.63 4.23 -5.39
N ASN A 295 -11.97 3.09 -5.20
CA ASN A 295 -10.51 3.04 -5.03
C ASN A 295 -9.77 3.28 -6.36
N ALA A 296 -10.21 2.69 -7.47
CA ALA A 296 -9.66 2.94 -8.80
C ALA A 296 -9.96 4.36 -9.28
N GLY A 297 -11.14 4.90 -8.96
CA GLY A 297 -11.50 6.28 -9.26
C GLY A 297 -10.60 7.28 -8.55
N ALA A 298 -10.28 7.03 -7.29
CA ALA A 298 -9.29 7.84 -6.54
C ALA A 298 -7.89 7.73 -7.17
N ALA A 299 -7.48 6.53 -7.57
CA ALA A 299 -6.21 6.32 -8.28
C ALA A 299 -6.14 7.15 -9.57
N LEU A 300 -7.17 7.09 -10.41
CA LEU A 300 -7.26 7.84 -11.67
C LEU A 300 -7.25 9.36 -11.43
N TYR A 301 -7.93 9.83 -10.40
CA TYR A 301 -7.90 11.24 -10.00
C TYR A 301 -6.52 11.67 -9.52
N ILE A 302 -5.86 10.90 -8.66
CA ILE A 302 -4.48 11.15 -8.21
C ILE A 302 -3.54 11.17 -9.43
N GLY A 303 -3.70 10.26 -10.37
CA GLY A 303 -2.93 10.17 -11.60
C GLY A 303 -3.22 11.25 -12.63
N GLY A 304 -4.14 12.19 -12.35
CA GLY A 304 -4.51 13.27 -13.29
C GLY A 304 -5.25 12.79 -14.53
N LYS A 305 -5.87 11.61 -14.50
CA LYS A 305 -6.69 11.08 -15.57
C LYS A 305 -8.14 11.56 -15.49
N ALA A 306 -8.51 12.20 -14.38
CA ALA A 306 -9.80 12.82 -14.11
C ALA A 306 -9.58 14.10 -13.30
N GLU A 307 -10.48 15.09 -13.43
CA GLU A 307 -10.38 16.38 -12.74
C GLU A 307 -10.99 16.35 -11.33
N SER A 308 -11.78 15.31 -11.03
CA SER A 308 -12.41 15.10 -9.73
C SER A 308 -12.51 13.62 -9.40
N LEU A 309 -12.70 13.31 -8.11
CA LEU A 309 -12.95 11.93 -7.66
C LEU A 309 -14.22 11.34 -8.32
N ALA A 310 -15.28 12.13 -8.48
CA ALA A 310 -16.51 11.70 -9.13
C ALA A 310 -16.27 11.30 -10.62
N GLU A 311 -15.49 12.08 -11.35
CA GLU A 311 -15.11 11.75 -12.71
C GLU A 311 -14.18 10.53 -12.77
N GLY A 312 -13.27 10.40 -11.82
CA GLY A 312 -12.42 9.22 -11.71
C GLY A 312 -13.22 7.94 -11.51
N ILE A 313 -14.25 7.96 -10.65
CA ILE A 313 -15.16 6.83 -10.42
C ILE A 313 -15.93 6.48 -11.70
N LYS A 314 -16.43 7.47 -12.42
CA LYS A 314 -17.10 7.26 -13.71
C LYS A 314 -16.14 6.66 -14.74
N LEU A 315 -14.93 7.20 -14.85
CA LEU A 315 -13.91 6.68 -15.76
C LEU A 315 -13.52 5.23 -15.41
N ALA A 316 -13.40 4.89 -14.11
CA ALA A 316 -13.15 3.51 -13.68
C ALA A 316 -14.27 2.55 -14.15
N ALA A 317 -15.53 2.97 -14.07
CA ALA A 317 -16.65 2.20 -14.59
C ALA A 317 -16.56 1.99 -16.10
N GLU A 318 -16.26 3.04 -16.86
CA GLU A 318 -16.08 2.97 -18.32
C GLU A 318 -14.93 2.04 -18.73
N ILE A 319 -13.81 2.06 -17.99
CA ILE A 319 -12.66 1.19 -18.21
C ILE A 319 -13.04 -0.28 -18.02
N ILE A 320 -13.78 -0.60 -16.96
CA ILE A 320 -14.25 -1.96 -16.69
C ILE A 320 -15.26 -2.37 -17.77
N ASP A 321 -16.28 -1.58 -18.02
CA ASP A 321 -17.39 -1.91 -18.92
C ASP A 321 -16.94 -2.02 -20.40
N SER A 322 -15.84 -1.38 -20.78
CA SER A 322 -15.20 -1.54 -22.10
C SER A 322 -14.30 -2.77 -22.25
N GLY A 323 -14.08 -3.53 -21.19
CA GLY A 323 -13.19 -4.71 -21.20
C GLY A 323 -11.69 -4.38 -21.14
N LYS A 324 -11.30 -3.10 -21.10
CA LYS A 324 -9.87 -2.69 -21.06
C LYS A 324 -9.16 -3.23 -19.83
N ALA A 325 -9.81 -3.27 -18.66
CA ALA A 325 -9.23 -3.78 -17.44
C ALA A 325 -8.91 -5.29 -17.52
N MET A 326 -9.78 -6.09 -18.15
CA MET A 326 -9.53 -7.51 -18.40
C MET A 326 -8.37 -7.69 -19.39
N THR A 327 -8.33 -6.94 -20.47
CA THR A 327 -7.23 -6.96 -21.44
C THR A 327 -5.88 -6.62 -20.78
N THR A 328 -5.87 -5.67 -19.84
CA THR A 328 -4.67 -5.33 -19.06
C THR A 328 -4.20 -6.49 -18.18
N LEU A 329 -5.12 -7.19 -17.50
CA LEU A 329 -4.79 -8.39 -16.75
C LEU A 329 -4.20 -9.49 -17.64
N GLU A 330 -4.83 -9.78 -18.77
CA GLU A 330 -4.34 -10.82 -19.72
C GLU A 330 -2.95 -10.47 -20.25
N LYS A 331 -2.70 -9.21 -20.56
CA LYS A 331 -1.39 -8.73 -20.98
C LYS A 331 -0.35 -8.83 -19.88
N LEU A 332 -0.70 -8.47 -18.64
CA LEU A 332 0.17 -8.63 -17.47
C LEU A 332 0.55 -10.10 -17.28
N ILE A 333 -0.41 -11.03 -17.38
CA ILE A 333 -0.16 -12.47 -17.29
C ILE A 333 0.79 -12.91 -18.41
N SER A 334 0.49 -12.58 -19.66
CA SER A 334 1.31 -12.97 -20.81
C SER A 334 2.75 -12.49 -20.65
N VAL A 335 2.95 -11.19 -20.48
CA VAL A 335 4.30 -10.59 -20.41
C VAL A 335 5.06 -11.06 -19.16
N SER A 336 4.38 -11.31 -18.05
CA SER A 336 5.05 -11.80 -16.84
C SER A 336 5.59 -13.22 -16.95
N ASN A 337 5.07 -14.02 -17.88
CA ASN A 337 5.46 -15.41 -18.09
C ASN A 337 6.39 -15.61 -19.31
N GLU A 338 6.70 -14.56 -20.06
CA GLU A 338 7.75 -14.54 -21.11
C GLU A 338 9.15 -14.52 -20.46
#